data_871f2d0c780644e062e4ba79bb68bc14
#
_entry.id   871f2d0c780644e062e4ba79bb68bc14
#
_cell.length_a   1.000
_cell.length_b   1.000
_cell.length_c   1.000
_cell.angle_alpha   90.00
_cell.angle_beta   90.00
_cell.angle_gamma   90.00
#
_symmetry.space_group_name_H-M   'P 1'
#
loop_
_entity.id
_entity.type
_entity.pdbx_description
1 polymer ?
#
loop_
_entity_poly.entity_id
_entity_poly.type
_entity_poly.pdbx_seq_one_letter_code
_entity_poly.pdbx_strand_id
1 'polypeptide(L)'
;MNNSLSGVEHVKKEDQAYYDKIKQIPVLSQEEEKSFFRQYRICLFAAELSAVMTGTKVTKRDIQKVKDHITSDIINDKDNPDVIDAVLGKTSEEIRSLADKKTLIRDKLANHNLRLAFAIAGQLFHHDFPFDDMIQNANLGLLKAIDRYDYTAGTKFSTYATWWIRQSIKREKQITENIIGIPTNKAVSLGEIEKFKAEYYTEHQKDPTDEEIAGYMDISVEKLHRIYGSNIIITSLDTPVSAEEGESTTLMQMIEDEDSTSPEETAMNLFLGSSIDDILKDILTEKERYVIIRRYNLDGNGVATLQELGTYFNLTRERIRQIELCAIAKLQKCPEMQKLKDAFLDE
;
A
#
# COMPACT_ATOMS: atom_id res chain seq x y z
N MET A 1 15.07 -16.76 -37.85
CA MET A 1 14.46 -15.74 -36.95
C MET A 1 15.20 -15.74 -35.62
N ASN A 2 16.44 -15.25 -35.69
CA ASN A 2 17.34 -15.13 -34.52
C ASN A 2 17.63 -13.65 -34.31
N ASN A 3 16.71 -12.93 -33.74
CA ASN A 3 16.97 -11.57 -33.29
C ASN A 3 16.03 -11.25 -32.14
N SER A 4 16.58 -11.15 -30.96
CA SER A 4 16.07 -10.34 -29.81
C SER A 4 16.42 -10.91 -28.43
N LEU A 5 17.67 -11.27 -28.19
CA LEU A 5 18.18 -11.59 -26.85
C LEU A 5 19.31 -10.61 -26.43
N SER A 6 19.42 -9.45 -27.07
CA SER A 6 20.44 -8.45 -26.72
C SER A 6 20.10 -7.61 -25.45
N GLY A 7 18.98 -7.88 -24.78
CA GLY A 7 18.61 -7.20 -23.53
C GLY A 7 18.84 -8.02 -22.24
N VAL A 8 19.41 -9.24 -22.35
CA VAL A 8 19.47 -10.20 -21.23
C VAL A 8 20.87 -10.26 -20.57
N GLU A 9 21.77 -9.35 -20.88
CA GLU A 9 23.14 -9.38 -20.33
C GLU A 9 23.26 -9.11 -18.82
N HIS A 10 22.18 -8.71 -18.14
CA HIS A 10 22.17 -8.44 -16.71
C HIS A 10 21.27 -9.37 -15.87
N VAL A 11 20.83 -10.50 -16.45
CA VAL A 11 20.01 -11.49 -15.72
C VAL A 11 20.89 -12.22 -14.71
N LYS A 12 20.49 -12.17 -13.42
CA LYS A 12 21.16 -12.92 -12.35
C LYS A 12 21.17 -14.42 -12.67
N LYS A 13 22.10 -15.19 -12.10
CA LYS A 13 22.19 -16.66 -12.30
C LYS A 13 20.88 -17.40 -11.95
N GLU A 14 20.11 -16.88 -11.00
CA GLU A 14 18.84 -17.45 -10.56
C GLU A 14 17.75 -17.30 -11.65
N ASP A 15 17.70 -16.16 -12.28
CA ASP A 15 16.78 -15.87 -13.38
C ASP A 15 17.09 -16.76 -14.60
N GLN A 16 18.37 -17.03 -14.84
CA GLN A 16 18.83 -17.94 -15.89
C GLN A 16 18.33 -19.36 -15.61
N ALA A 17 18.41 -19.83 -14.36
CA ALA A 17 17.92 -21.15 -13.98
C ALA A 17 16.39 -21.28 -14.15
N TYR A 18 15.65 -20.21 -13.87
CA TYR A 18 14.20 -20.16 -14.15
C TYR A 18 13.92 -20.22 -15.66
N TYR A 19 14.65 -19.41 -16.45
CA TYR A 19 14.51 -19.42 -17.92
C TYR A 19 14.79 -20.80 -18.52
N ASP A 20 15.84 -21.48 -18.06
CA ASP A 20 16.20 -22.82 -18.55
C ASP A 20 15.12 -23.86 -18.26
N LYS A 21 14.42 -23.75 -17.12
CA LYS A 21 13.26 -24.60 -16.81
C LYS A 21 12.09 -24.34 -17.76
N ILE A 22 11.71 -23.08 -17.96
CA ILE A 22 10.56 -22.75 -18.81
C ILE A 22 10.85 -23.01 -20.30
N LYS A 23 12.12 -22.96 -20.73
CA LYS A 23 12.53 -23.27 -22.10
C LYS A 23 12.27 -24.72 -22.47
N GLN A 24 12.27 -25.64 -21.53
CA GLN A 24 11.99 -27.07 -21.75
C GLN A 24 10.52 -27.33 -22.07
N ILE A 25 9.61 -26.42 -21.71
CA ILE A 25 8.18 -26.57 -21.99
C ILE A 25 7.92 -26.23 -23.45
N PRO A 26 7.31 -27.15 -24.23
CA PRO A 26 7.04 -26.92 -25.65
C PRO A 26 6.01 -25.79 -25.84
N VAL A 27 6.15 -25.06 -26.92
CA VAL A 27 5.15 -24.05 -27.31
C VAL A 27 4.01 -24.78 -28.04
N LEU A 28 2.78 -24.42 -27.66
CA LEU A 28 1.57 -24.98 -28.27
C LEU A 28 1.43 -24.52 -29.75
N SER A 29 0.97 -25.41 -30.61
CA SER A 29 0.47 -25.04 -31.94
C SER A 29 -0.84 -24.23 -31.80
N GLN A 30 -1.21 -23.50 -32.83
CA GLN A 30 -2.42 -22.69 -32.84
C GLN A 30 -3.72 -23.53 -32.64
N GLU A 31 -3.72 -24.75 -33.13
CA GLU A 31 -4.87 -25.67 -32.98
C GLU A 31 -4.95 -26.23 -31.57
N GLU A 32 -3.81 -26.62 -31.00
CA GLU A 32 -3.75 -27.05 -29.57
C GLU A 32 -4.15 -25.93 -28.63
N GLU A 33 -3.65 -24.72 -28.88
CA GLU A 33 -3.99 -23.53 -28.09
C GLU A 33 -5.50 -23.30 -28.09
N LYS A 34 -6.16 -23.31 -29.24
CA LYS A 34 -7.63 -23.20 -29.36
C LYS A 34 -8.36 -24.32 -28.62
N SER A 35 -7.87 -25.57 -28.75
CA SER A 35 -8.44 -26.71 -28.06
C SER A 35 -8.39 -26.57 -26.53
N PHE A 36 -7.24 -26.15 -26.00
CA PHE A 36 -7.08 -25.92 -24.56
C PHE A 36 -7.95 -24.75 -24.06
N PHE A 37 -8.04 -23.66 -24.82
CA PHE A 37 -8.93 -22.54 -24.45
C PHE A 37 -10.40 -22.96 -24.49
N ARG A 38 -10.83 -23.73 -25.48
CA ARG A 38 -12.18 -24.30 -25.50
C ARG A 38 -12.46 -25.15 -24.26
N GLN A 39 -11.55 -26.05 -23.90
CA GLN A 39 -11.67 -26.87 -22.70
C GLN A 39 -11.72 -26.01 -21.42
N TYR A 40 -10.86 -24.99 -21.35
CA TYR A 40 -10.83 -24.07 -20.21
C TYR A 40 -12.16 -23.34 -20.03
N ARG A 41 -12.75 -22.85 -21.13
CA ARG A 41 -14.05 -22.17 -21.12
C ARG A 41 -15.18 -23.10 -20.67
N ILE A 42 -15.19 -24.33 -21.14
CA ILE A 42 -16.16 -25.33 -20.67
C ILE A 42 -16.02 -25.57 -19.15
N CYS A 43 -14.79 -25.71 -18.65
CA CYS A 43 -14.53 -25.89 -17.23
C CYS A 43 -14.91 -24.66 -16.39
N LEU A 44 -14.65 -23.46 -16.90
CA LEU A 44 -15.03 -22.20 -16.26
C LEU A 44 -16.55 -22.09 -16.13
N PHE A 45 -17.28 -22.37 -17.21
CA PHE A 45 -18.72 -22.35 -17.22
C PHE A 45 -19.34 -23.46 -16.34
N ALA A 46 -18.71 -24.64 -16.29
CA ALA A 46 -19.09 -25.73 -15.40
C ALA A 46 -18.92 -25.36 -13.92
N ALA A 47 -17.86 -24.61 -13.57
CA ALA A 47 -17.65 -24.13 -12.21
C ALA A 47 -18.79 -23.18 -11.75
N GLU A 48 -19.21 -22.26 -12.61
CA GLU A 48 -20.35 -21.37 -12.32
C GLU A 48 -21.66 -22.14 -12.25
N LEU A 49 -21.87 -23.10 -13.15
CA LEU A 49 -23.05 -23.98 -13.11
C LEU A 49 -23.11 -24.78 -11.81
N SER A 50 -22.00 -25.29 -11.31
CA SER A 50 -21.95 -26.07 -10.07
C SER A 50 -22.43 -25.28 -8.84
N ALA A 51 -22.28 -23.96 -8.86
CA ALA A 51 -22.76 -23.09 -7.80
C ALA A 51 -24.27 -22.79 -7.86
N VAL A 52 -24.87 -22.84 -9.07
CA VAL A 52 -26.26 -22.42 -9.31
C VAL A 52 -27.19 -23.61 -9.42
N MET A 53 -26.69 -24.82 -9.72
CA MET A 53 -27.50 -26.03 -9.91
C MET A 53 -28.25 -26.44 -8.65
N THR A 54 -29.54 -26.63 -8.80
CA THR A 54 -30.42 -27.18 -7.74
C THR A 54 -30.87 -28.61 -8.02
N GLY A 55 -30.60 -29.14 -9.24
CA GLY A 55 -31.06 -30.46 -9.69
C GLY A 55 -29.91 -31.43 -10.00
N THR A 56 -30.27 -32.69 -10.33
CA THR A 56 -29.31 -33.76 -10.67
C THR A 56 -28.73 -33.64 -12.08
N LYS A 57 -29.39 -32.90 -12.98
CA LYS A 57 -28.97 -32.68 -14.38
C LYS A 57 -29.08 -31.19 -14.75
N VAL A 58 -28.18 -30.73 -15.61
CA VAL A 58 -28.21 -29.38 -16.15
C VAL A 58 -29.40 -29.15 -17.05
N THR A 59 -30.20 -28.15 -16.74
CA THR A 59 -31.34 -27.72 -17.55
C THR A 59 -31.06 -26.39 -18.25
N LYS A 60 -31.86 -26.07 -19.30
CA LYS A 60 -31.81 -24.77 -19.96
C LYS A 60 -32.05 -23.57 -18.98
N ARG A 61 -32.86 -23.82 -17.94
CA ARG A 61 -33.15 -22.82 -16.89
C ARG A 61 -31.91 -22.54 -16.03
N ASP A 62 -31.12 -23.55 -15.71
CA ASP A 62 -29.87 -23.36 -14.94
C ASP A 62 -28.85 -22.59 -15.75
N ILE A 63 -28.71 -22.88 -17.05
CA ILE A 63 -27.88 -22.13 -17.99
C ILE A 63 -28.34 -20.68 -18.07
N GLN A 64 -29.63 -20.39 -18.14
CA GLN A 64 -30.14 -19.03 -18.18
C GLN A 64 -29.84 -18.29 -16.86
N LYS A 65 -30.02 -18.92 -15.71
CA LYS A 65 -29.64 -18.32 -14.41
C LYS A 65 -28.18 -17.99 -14.34
N VAL A 66 -27.28 -18.86 -14.83
CA VAL A 66 -25.84 -18.58 -14.90
C VAL A 66 -25.58 -17.39 -15.81
N LYS A 67 -26.21 -17.31 -16.99
CA LYS A 67 -26.10 -16.17 -17.90
C LYS A 67 -26.53 -14.85 -17.25
N ASP A 68 -27.61 -14.88 -16.47
CA ASP A 68 -28.16 -13.70 -15.79
C ASP A 68 -27.32 -13.32 -14.55
N HIS A 69 -26.67 -14.28 -13.89
CA HIS A 69 -25.86 -14.05 -12.69
C HIS A 69 -24.43 -13.61 -13.02
N ILE A 70 -23.91 -14.00 -14.17
CA ILE A 70 -22.57 -13.61 -14.62
C ILE A 70 -22.60 -12.17 -15.12
N THR A 71 -22.44 -11.24 -14.19
CA THR A 71 -22.18 -9.80 -14.47
C THR A 71 -20.71 -9.52 -14.74
N SER A 72 -19.84 -10.52 -14.62
CA SER A 72 -18.41 -10.33 -14.80
C SER A 72 -17.99 -10.39 -16.28
N ASP A 73 -17.19 -9.42 -16.71
CA ASP A 73 -16.52 -9.36 -18.02
C ASP A 73 -15.61 -10.58 -18.33
N ILE A 74 -15.60 -11.57 -17.43
CA ILE A 74 -14.73 -12.77 -17.50
C ILE A 74 -15.27 -13.80 -18.49
N ILE A 75 -16.57 -13.81 -18.75
CA ILE A 75 -17.19 -14.78 -19.66
C ILE A 75 -17.86 -14.03 -20.81
N ASN A 76 -17.04 -13.63 -21.81
CA ASN A 76 -17.57 -13.09 -23.06
C ASN A 76 -18.34 -14.15 -23.89
N ASP A 77 -18.18 -15.42 -23.54
CA ASP A 77 -18.74 -16.58 -24.25
C ASP A 77 -20.11 -17.05 -23.70
N LYS A 78 -20.88 -16.16 -23.07
CA LYS A 78 -22.20 -16.50 -22.50
C LYS A 78 -23.13 -17.21 -23.49
N ASP A 79 -22.98 -16.90 -24.76
CA ASP A 79 -23.80 -17.40 -25.86
C ASP A 79 -23.09 -18.35 -26.83
N ASN A 80 -21.85 -18.78 -26.47
CA ASN A 80 -21.11 -19.72 -27.31
C ASN A 80 -21.80 -21.09 -27.33
N PRO A 81 -22.36 -21.53 -28.48
CA PRO A 81 -23.10 -22.79 -28.57
C PRO A 81 -22.25 -24.00 -28.21
N ASP A 82 -20.96 -23.98 -28.55
CA ASP A 82 -20.03 -25.08 -28.24
C ASP A 82 -19.86 -25.34 -26.75
N VAL A 83 -19.85 -24.26 -25.92
CA VAL A 83 -19.74 -24.37 -24.47
C VAL A 83 -21.04 -24.83 -23.86
N ILE A 84 -22.16 -24.28 -24.35
CA ILE A 84 -23.52 -24.64 -23.88
C ILE A 84 -23.83 -26.12 -24.17
N ASP A 85 -23.59 -26.57 -25.41
CA ASP A 85 -23.84 -27.95 -25.82
C ASP A 85 -22.96 -28.95 -25.06
N ALA A 86 -21.72 -28.54 -24.71
CA ALA A 86 -20.82 -29.39 -23.96
C ALA A 86 -21.25 -29.64 -22.50
N VAL A 87 -22.09 -28.80 -21.90
CA VAL A 87 -22.57 -28.93 -20.51
C VAL A 87 -24.04 -29.32 -20.40
N LEU A 88 -24.83 -29.10 -21.47
CA LEU A 88 -26.25 -29.39 -21.47
C LEU A 88 -26.53 -30.90 -21.28
N GLY A 89 -27.42 -31.24 -20.36
CA GLY A 89 -27.80 -32.62 -20.08
C GLY A 89 -26.81 -33.43 -19.21
N LYS A 90 -25.65 -32.86 -18.85
CA LYS A 90 -24.70 -33.50 -17.95
C LYS A 90 -25.24 -33.60 -16.52
N THR A 91 -24.75 -34.60 -15.79
CA THR A 91 -25.08 -34.80 -14.38
C THR A 91 -24.29 -33.83 -13.48
N SER A 92 -24.80 -33.65 -12.25
CA SER A 92 -24.15 -32.80 -11.25
C SER A 92 -22.71 -33.26 -10.94
N GLU A 93 -22.45 -34.59 -10.96
CA GLU A 93 -21.09 -35.13 -10.73
C GLU A 93 -20.14 -34.85 -11.88
N GLU A 94 -20.62 -34.97 -13.13
CA GLU A 94 -19.85 -34.62 -14.32
C GLU A 94 -19.48 -33.12 -14.35
N ILE A 95 -20.41 -32.25 -13.96
CA ILE A 95 -20.17 -30.81 -13.87
C ILE A 95 -19.11 -30.47 -12.81
N ARG A 96 -19.19 -31.11 -11.63
CA ARG A 96 -18.15 -30.91 -10.58
C ARG A 96 -16.79 -31.41 -11.06
N SER A 97 -16.73 -32.57 -11.70
CA SER A 97 -15.49 -33.11 -12.28
C SER A 97 -14.88 -32.17 -13.34
N LEU A 98 -15.72 -31.48 -14.13
CA LEU A 98 -15.26 -30.48 -15.08
C LEU A 98 -14.78 -29.20 -14.35
N ALA A 99 -15.47 -28.76 -13.33
CA ALA A 99 -15.09 -27.61 -12.51
C ALA A 99 -13.73 -27.83 -11.84
N ASP A 100 -13.46 -29.01 -11.30
CA ASP A 100 -12.19 -29.37 -10.67
C ASP A 100 -11.01 -29.34 -11.64
N LYS A 101 -11.25 -29.60 -12.93
CA LYS A 101 -10.21 -29.53 -13.98
C LYS A 101 -9.84 -28.12 -14.40
N LYS A 102 -10.62 -27.09 -14.00
CA LYS A 102 -10.39 -25.69 -14.35
C LYS A 102 -8.97 -25.24 -14.04
N THR A 103 -8.53 -25.43 -12.80
CA THR A 103 -7.18 -25.01 -12.35
C THR A 103 -6.08 -25.74 -13.13
N LEU A 104 -6.22 -27.05 -13.31
CA LEU A 104 -5.25 -27.86 -14.05
C LEU A 104 -5.05 -27.37 -15.50
N ILE A 105 -6.15 -27.03 -16.19
CA ILE A 105 -6.07 -26.56 -17.59
C ILE A 105 -5.51 -25.14 -17.63
N ARG A 106 -5.90 -24.30 -16.70
CA ARG A 106 -5.35 -22.95 -16.56
C ARG A 106 -3.83 -22.96 -16.33
N ASP A 107 -3.36 -23.83 -15.45
CA ASP A 107 -1.93 -23.99 -15.16
C ASP A 107 -1.18 -24.52 -16.37
N LYS A 108 -1.75 -25.46 -17.13
CA LYS A 108 -1.16 -25.92 -18.40
C LYS A 108 -1.04 -24.78 -19.40
N LEU A 109 -2.11 -24.01 -19.63
CA LEU A 109 -2.08 -22.86 -20.52
C LEU A 109 -1.03 -21.83 -20.09
N ALA A 110 -0.95 -21.54 -18.77
CA ALA A 110 0.06 -20.65 -18.23
C ALA A 110 1.47 -21.16 -18.49
N ASN A 111 1.75 -22.42 -18.14
CA ASN A 111 3.08 -23.03 -18.29
C ASN A 111 3.60 -22.98 -19.72
N HIS A 112 2.76 -23.27 -20.70
CA HIS A 112 3.15 -23.23 -22.12
C HIS A 112 3.41 -21.78 -22.62
N ASN A 113 2.94 -20.75 -21.90
CA ASN A 113 3.08 -19.34 -22.26
C ASN A 113 4.03 -18.54 -21.34
N LEU A 114 4.66 -19.15 -20.32
CA LEU A 114 5.61 -18.48 -19.42
C LEU A 114 6.79 -17.83 -20.16
N ARG A 115 7.23 -18.44 -21.28
CA ARG A 115 8.31 -17.86 -22.12
C ARG A 115 7.94 -16.49 -22.68
N LEU A 116 6.67 -16.28 -23.02
CA LEU A 116 6.17 -14.99 -23.50
C LEU A 116 6.22 -13.95 -22.36
N ALA A 117 5.76 -14.33 -21.16
CA ALA A 117 5.79 -13.45 -19.99
C ALA A 117 7.24 -13.04 -19.64
N PHE A 118 8.16 -13.99 -19.60
CA PHE A 118 9.58 -13.74 -19.34
C PHE A 118 10.22 -12.81 -20.39
N ALA A 119 9.95 -13.03 -21.67
CA ALA A 119 10.48 -12.19 -22.74
C ALA A 119 10.00 -10.74 -22.65
N ILE A 120 8.73 -10.52 -22.29
CA ILE A 120 8.16 -9.17 -22.11
C ILE A 120 8.73 -8.51 -20.85
N ALA A 121 8.89 -9.25 -19.75
CA ALA A 121 9.53 -8.74 -18.54
C ALA A 121 10.97 -8.28 -18.83
N GLY A 122 11.75 -9.07 -19.57
CA GLY A 122 13.11 -8.70 -19.97
C GLY A 122 13.17 -7.46 -20.88
N GLN A 123 12.18 -7.24 -21.76
CA GLN A 123 12.10 -6.02 -22.58
C GLN A 123 11.79 -4.75 -21.78
N LEU A 124 11.10 -4.89 -20.65
CA LEU A 124 10.68 -3.77 -19.80
C LEU A 124 11.57 -3.59 -18.58
N PHE A 125 12.64 -4.38 -18.48
CA PHE A 125 13.54 -4.33 -17.33
C PHE A 125 14.22 -2.97 -17.20
N HIS A 126 14.19 -2.44 -15.97
CA HIS A 126 14.94 -1.27 -15.54
C HIS A 126 15.62 -1.61 -14.20
N HIS A 127 16.79 -1.00 -13.96
CA HIS A 127 17.63 -1.31 -12.79
C HIS A 127 16.97 -0.98 -11.43
N ASP A 128 15.96 -0.10 -11.44
CA ASP A 128 15.30 0.38 -10.22
C ASP A 128 14.26 -0.59 -9.64
N PHE A 129 13.93 -1.67 -10.37
CA PHE A 129 12.90 -2.62 -9.94
C PHE A 129 13.42 -4.06 -10.00
N PRO A 130 13.22 -4.89 -8.94
CA PRO A 130 13.68 -6.27 -8.92
C PRO A 130 13.11 -7.08 -10.08
N PHE A 131 13.98 -7.80 -10.81
CA PHE A 131 13.57 -8.55 -12.01
C PHE A 131 12.62 -9.71 -11.66
N ASP A 132 12.81 -10.34 -10.51
CA ASP A 132 11.92 -11.39 -10.00
C ASP A 132 10.48 -10.90 -9.83
N ASP A 133 10.30 -9.70 -9.28
CA ASP A 133 8.98 -9.09 -9.12
C ASP A 133 8.37 -8.77 -10.48
N MET A 134 9.17 -8.32 -11.45
CA MET A 134 8.69 -8.11 -12.82
C MET A 134 8.20 -9.40 -13.47
N ILE A 135 8.93 -10.52 -13.28
CA ILE A 135 8.51 -11.84 -13.76
C ILE A 135 7.19 -12.25 -13.12
N GLN A 136 7.03 -12.10 -11.79
CA GLN A 136 5.79 -12.46 -11.11
C GLN A 136 4.62 -11.59 -11.61
N ASN A 137 4.83 -10.30 -11.78
CA ASN A 137 3.82 -9.39 -12.31
C ASN A 137 3.46 -9.69 -13.78
N ALA A 138 4.45 -10.13 -14.58
CA ALA A 138 4.21 -10.64 -15.93
C ALA A 138 3.34 -11.90 -15.89
N ASN A 139 3.64 -12.84 -14.99
CA ASN A 139 2.86 -14.06 -14.82
C ASN A 139 1.43 -13.78 -14.36
N LEU A 140 1.22 -12.81 -13.45
CA LEU A 140 -0.12 -12.36 -13.07
C LEU A 140 -0.88 -11.74 -14.24
N GLY A 141 -0.20 -10.96 -15.08
CA GLY A 141 -0.75 -10.42 -16.32
C GLY A 141 -1.15 -11.52 -17.30
N LEU A 142 -0.31 -12.53 -17.46
CA LEU A 142 -0.58 -13.71 -18.28
C LEU A 142 -1.82 -14.48 -17.81
N LEU A 143 -1.96 -14.71 -16.49
CA LEU A 143 -3.13 -15.37 -15.92
C LEU A 143 -4.42 -14.58 -16.17
N LYS A 144 -4.38 -13.25 -16.03
CA LYS A 144 -5.51 -12.37 -16.37
C LYS A 144 -5.87 -12.45 -17.86
N ALA A 145 -4.86 -12.54 -18.73
CA ALA A 145 -5.09 -12.71 -20.15
C ALA A 145 -5.74 -14.07 -20.49
N ILE A 146 -5.31 -15.16 -19.85
CA ILE A 146 -5.92 -16.49 -20.02
C ILE A 146 -7.39 -16.47 -19.62
N ASP A 147 -7.71 -15.84 -18.49
CA ASP A 147 -9.08 -15.78 -17.98
C ASP A 147 -10.03 -14.97 -18.89
N ARG A 148 -9.50 -14.00 -19.67
CA ARG A 148 -10.32 -13.07 -20.48
C ARG A 148 -10.23 -13.31 -22.00
N TYR A 149 -9.32 -14.16 -22.46
CA TYR A 149 -9.13 -14.38 -23.90
C TYR A 149 -10.31 -15.06 -24.55
N ASP A 150 -10.76 -14.51 -25.67
CA ASP A 150 -11.78 -15.10 -26.54
C ASP A 150 -11.10 -15.79 -27.71
N TYR A 151 -11.17 -17.14 -27.72
CA TYR A 151 -10.58 -17.97 -28.76
C TYR A 151 -11.36 -17.93 -30.08
N THR A 152 -12.59 -17.40 -30.08
CA THR A 152 -13.46 -17.29 -31.28
C THR A 152 -13.13 -16.05 -32.12
N ALA A 153 -12.52 -15.04 -31.51
CA ALA A 153 -12.19 -13.77 -32.17
C ALA A 153 -11.10 -13.87 -33.27
N GLY A 154 -10.49 -15.03 -33.46
CA GLY A 154 -9.52 -15.28 -34.55
C GLY A 154 -8.13 -14.65 -34.35
N THR A 155 -7.90 -13.88 -33.29
CA THR A 155 -6.60 -13.30 -32.95
C THR A 155 -5.73 -14.34 -32.22
N LYS A 156 -4.39 -14.24 -32.35
CA LYS A 156 -3.47 -15.09 -31.59
C LYS A 156 -3.47 -14.70 -30.12
N PHE A 157 -3.44 -15.69 -29.22
CA PHE A 157 -3.36 -15.45 -27.78
C PHE A 157 -2.16 -14.59 -27.40
N SER A 158 -0.99 -14.83 -28.00
CA SER A 158 0.22 -14.05 -27.72
C SER A 158 0.05 -12.55 -27.96
N THR A 159 -0.69 -12.16 -28.98
CA THR A 159 -0.98 -10.72 -29.29
C THR A 159 -1.84 -10.10 -28.19
N TYR A 160 -2.88 -10.81 -27.75
CA TYR A 160 -3.77 -10.37 -26.66
C TYR A 160 -3.05 -10.35 -25.30
N ALA A 161 -2.32 -11.40 -24.97
CA ALA A 161 -1.60 -11.54 -23.72
C ALA A 161 -0.53 -10.47 -23.52
N THR A 162 0.16 -10.07 -24.59
CA THR A 162 1.21 -9.03 -24.54
C THR A 162 0.69 -7.73 -23.92
N TRP A 163 -0.53 -7.32 -24.26
CA TRP A 163 -1.12 -6.11 -23.68
C TRP A 163 -1.36 -6.25 -22.17
N TRP A 164 -1.95 -7.36 -21.72
CA TRP A 164 -2.22 -7.64 -20.32
C TRP A 164 -0.95 -7.75 -19.48
N ILE A 165 0.06 -8.41 -20.02
CA ILE A 165 1.36 -8.57 -19.36
C ILE A 165 2.01 -7.19 -19.15
N ARG A 166 2.10 -6.38 -20.20
CA ARG A 166 2.65 -5.02 -20.13
C ARG A 166 1.88 -4.13 -19.14
N GLN A 167 0.56 -4.20 -19.19
CA GLN A 167 -0.30 -3.44 -18.29
C GLN A 167 -0.11 -3.86 -16.83
N SER A 168 0.03 -5.18 -16.57
CA SER A 168 0.24 -5.69 -15.21
C SER A 168 1.58 -5.21 -14.65
N ILE A 169 2.67 -5.33 -15.42
CA ILE A 169 4.00 -4.85 -15.02
C ILE A 169 3.97 -3.35 -14.75
N LYS A 170 3.42 -2.57 -15.69
CA LYS A 170 3.38 -1.10 -15.56
C LYS A 170 2.58 -0.64 -14.35
N ARG A 171 1.43 -1.28 -14.09
CA ARG A 171 0.58 -0.94 -12.96
C ARG A 171 1.26 -1.23 -11.63
N GLU A 172 1.90 -2.39 -11.52
CA GLU A 172 2.55 -2.80 -10.28
C GLU A 172 3.80 -1.95 -10.01
N LYS A 173 4.56 -1.64 -11.04
CA LYS A 173 5.68 -0.71 -10.93
C LYS A 173 5.24 0.61 -10.31
N GLN A 174 4.14 1.21 -10.78
CA GLN A 174 3.60 2.47 -10.23
C GLN A 174 3.17 2.38 -8.76
N ILE A 175 2.76 1.19 -8.30
CA ILE A 175 2.29 0.99 -6.91
C ILE A 175 3.48 0.73 -5.97
N THR A 176 4.46 -0.06 -6.43
CA THR A 176 5.54 -0.60 -5.58
C THR A 176 6.80 0.27 -5.60
N GLU A 177 7.00 1.09 -6.63
CA GLU A 177 8.20 1.93 -6.80
C GLU A 177 8.37 2.94 -5.66
N ASN A 178 7.28 3.39 -5.07
CA ASN A 178 7.29 4.34 -3.96
C ASN A 178 6.97 3.64 -2.64
N ILE A 179 7.82 3.80 -1.64
CA ILE A 179 7.58 3.34 -0.25
C ILE A 179 6.29 3.98 0.30
N ILE A 180 6.07 5.26 -0.01
CA ILE A 180 4.79 5.94 0.27
C ILE A 180 3.96 5.89 -1.01
N GLY A 181 2.88 5.09 -1.00
CA GLY A 181 2.00 4.90 -2.15
C GLY A 181 1.37 6.20 -2.64
N ILE A 182 1.61 6.55 -3.91
CA ILE A 182 0.97 7.69 -4.57
C ILE A 182 -0.28 7.18 -5.29
N PRO A 183 -1.45 7.85 -5.16
CA PRO A 183 -2.64 7.50 -5.94
C PRO A 183 -2.35 7.49 -7.44
N THR A 184 -2.80 6.45 -8.13
CA THR A 184 -2.50 6.19 -9.56
C THR A 184 -2.80 7.42 -10.45
N ASN A 185 -3.88 8.15 -10.17
CA ASN A 185 -4.22 9.35 -10.94
C ASN A 185 -3.15 10.44 -10.82
N LYS A 186 -2.56 10.62 -9.63
CA LYS A 186 -1.49 11.60 -9.42
C LYS A 186 -0.18 11.13 -10.04
N ALA A 187 0.13 9.84 -9.95
CA ALA A 187 1.32 9.27 -10.58
C ALA A 187 1.29 9.42 -12.11
N VAL A 188 0.12 9.22 -12.74
CA VAL A 188 -0.07 9.46 -14.17
C VAL A 188 0.18 10.92 -14.52
N SER A 189 -0.42 11.85 -13.75
CA SER A 189 -0.23 13.29 -13.98
C SER A 189 1.23 13.72 -13.80
N LEU A 190 1.95 13.18 -12.80
CA LEU A 190 3.38 13.43 -12.62
C LEU A 190 4.19 12.96 -13.83
N GLY A 191 3.93 11.75 -14.33
CA GLY A 191 4.60 11.23 -15.52
C GLY A 191 4.33 12.07 -16.79
N GLU A 192 3.12 12.61 -16.96
CA GLU A 192 2.79 13.53 -18.05
C GLU A 192 3.53 14.87 -17.91
N ILE A 193 3.64 15.39 -16.70
CA ILE A 193 4.41 16.61 -16.40
C ILE A 193 5.89 16.42 -16.73
N GLU A 194 6.49 15.31 -16.29
CA GLU A 194 7.90 15.01 -16.58
C GLU A 194 8.16 14.87 -18.08
N LYS A 195 7.26 14.22 -18.79
CA LYS A 195 7.33 14.09 -20.24
C LYS A 195 7.27 15.45 -20.93
N PHE A 196 6.33 16.29 -20.53
CA PHE A 196 6.23 17.65 -21.04
C PHE A 196 7.48 18.49 -20.75
N LYS A 197 8.03 18.40 -19.53
CA LYS A 197 9.31 19.09 -19.19
C LYS A 197 10.44 18.65 -20.09
N ALA A 198 10.57 17.35 -20.34
CA ALA A 198 11.63 16.82 -21.21
C ALA A 198 11.47 17.27 -22.67
N GLU A 199 10.25 17.27 -23.20
CA GLU A 199 9.92 17.76 -24.55
C GLU A 199 10.20 19.27 -24.67
N TYR A 200 9.71 20.06 -23.71
CA TYR A 200 9.88 21.51 -23.66
C TYR A 200 11.36 21.90 -23.56
N TYR A 201 12.14 21.19 -22.71
CA TYR A 201 13.59 21.42 -22.59
C TYR A 201 14.33 21.13 -23.90
N THR A 202 13.91 20.10 -24.63
CA THR A 202 14.50 19.74 -25.91
C THR A 202 14.28 20.84 -26.97
N GLU A 203 13.10 21.48 -26.96
CA GLU A 203 12.74 22.53 -27.94
C GLU A 203 13.29 23.92 -27.56
N HIS A 204 13.24 24.27 -26.27
CA HIS A 204 13.51 25.65 -25.80
C HIS A 204 14.83 25.80 -25.05
N GLN A 205 15.52 24.70 -24.71
CA GLN A 205 16.74 24.68 -23.89
C GLN A 205 16.57 25.38 -22.51
N LYS A 206 15.34 25.38 -21.99
CA LYS A 206 14.94 25.96 -20.70
C LYS A 206 13.87 25.10 -20.07
N ASP A 207 13.82 25.10 -18.73
CA ASP A 207 12.72 24.48 -18.01
C ASP A 207 11.45 25.32 -18.14
N PRO A 208 10.28 24.68 -18.32
CA PRO A 208 8.99 25.38 -18.36
C PRO A 208 8.63 25.94 -16.99
N THR A 209 7.94 27.10 -17.01
CA THR A 209 7.35 27.70 -15.80
C THR A 209 6.12 26.92 -15.32
N ASP A 210 5.74 27.09 -14.06
CA ASP A 210 4.52 26.45 -13.51
C ASP A 210 3.25 26.87 -14.24
N GLU A 211 3.22 28.08 -14.78
CA GLU A 211 2.10 28.59 -15.59
C GLU A 211 2.02 27.88 -16.95
N GLU A 212 3.14 27.62 -17.60
CA GLU A 212 3.22 26.90 -18.87
C GLU A 212 2.84 25.41 -18.68
N ILE A 213 3.28 24.78 -17.60
CA ILE A 213 2.89 23.41 -17.26
C ILE A 213 1.39 23.33 -16.95
N ALA A 214 0.88 24.26 -16.14
CA ALA A 214 -0.53 24.33 -15.80
C ALA A 214 -1.42 24.55 -17.06
N GLY A 215 -0.96 25.40 -17.99
CA GLY A 215 -1.61 25.63 -19.27
C GLY A 215 -1.62 24.40 -20.17
N TYR A 216 -0.52 23.63 -20.24
CA TYR A 216 -0.46 22.39 -21.01
C TYR A 216 -1.40 21.32 -20.46
N MET A 217 -1.46 21.19 -19.13
CA MET A 217 -2.27 20.19 -18.43
C MET A 217 -3.75 20.59 -18.26
N ASP A 218 -4.12 21.80 -18.66
CA ASP A 218 -5.45 22.39 -18.45
C ASP A 218 -5.90 22.33 -16.97
N ILE A 219 -5.00 22.71 -16.07
CA ILE A 219 -5.23 22.72 -14.62
C ILE A 219 -4.84 24.07 -14.02
N SER A 220 -5.34 24.36 -12.82
CA SER A 220 -4.87 25.54 -12.08
C SER A 220 -3.48 25.30 -11.47
N VAL A 221 -2.69 26.39 -11.31
CA VAL A 221 -1.37 26.34 -10.67
C VAL A 221 -1.46 25.75 -9.24
N GLU A 222 -2.51 26.06 -8.49
CA GLU A 222 -2.74 25.50 -7.17
C GLU A 222 -2.91 23.97 -7.19
N LYS A 223 -3.58 23.45 -8.23
CA LYS A 223 -3.73 21.99 -8.42
C LYS A 223 -2.41 21.36 -8.82
N LEU A 224 -1.60 22.04 -9.63
CA LEU A 224 -0.24 21.62 -9.97
C LEU A 224 0.63 21.48 -8.72
N HIS A 225 0.66 22.49 -7.83
CA HIS A 225 1.39 22.41 -6.57
C HIS A 225 0.92 21.28 -5.65
N ARG A 226 -0.38 20.96 -5.63
CA ARG A 226 -0.90 19.79 -4.89
C ARG A 226 -0.43 18.46 -5.50
N ILE A 227 -0.24 18.39 -6.81
CA ILE A 227 0.32 17.22 -7.48
C ILE A 227 1.80 17.08 -7.11
N TYR A 228 2.59 18.16 -7.17
CA TYR A 228 3.99 18.15 -6.74
C TYR A 228 4.18 17.78 -5.26
N GLY A 229 3.36 18.32 -4.37
CA GLY A 229 3.38 17.97 -2.94
C GLY A 229 3.05 16.51 -2.64
N SER A 230 2.58 15.74 -3.66
CA SER A 230 2.35 14.30 -3.53
C SER A 230 3.58 13.48 -3.94
N ASN A 231 4.58 14.09 -4.58
CA ASN A 231 5.84 13.46 -4.96
C ASN A 231 6.83 13.58 -3.82
N ILE A 232 6.73 12.68 -2.84
CA ILE A 232 7.62 12.65 -1.68
C ILE A 232 8.88 11.89 -2.06
N ILE A 233 10.01 12.59 -2.09
CA ILE A 233 11.31 11.97 -2.29
C ILE A 233 11.78 11.38 -0.97
N ILE A 234 12.00 10.08 -0.93
CA ILE A 234 12.45 9.35 0.24
C ILE A 234 13.95 9.07 0.09
N THR A 235 14.70 9.42 1.12
CA THR A 235 16.13 9.14 1.20
C THR A 235 16.41 8.16 2.35
N SER A 236 17.35 7.24 2.16
CA SER A 236 17.74 6.30 3.21
C SER A 236 18.44 7.04 4.37
N LEU A 237 18.06 6.72 5.60
CA LEU A 237 18.72 7.23 6.79
C LEU A 237 20.17 6.71 6.93
N ASP A 238 20.50 5.59 6.27
CA ASP A 238 21.84 5.02 6.25
C ASP A 238 22.77 5.70 5.20
N THR A 239 22.26 6.69 4.47
CA THR A 239 23.07 7.42 3.50
C THR A 239 24.20 8.16 4.22
N PRO A 240 25.47 7.92 3.85
CA PRO A 240 26.60 8.65 4.43
C PRO A 240 26.55 10.14 4.01
N VAL A 241 26.77 11.03 4.98
CA VAL A 241 26.76 12.50 4.76
C VAL A 241 28.10 13.02 4.23
N SER A 242 29.21 12.35 4.57
CA SER A 242 30.54 12.71 4.08
C SER A 242 31.14 11.59 3.24
N ALA A 243 31.78 11.97 2.14
CA ALA A 243 32.49 11.06 1.25
C ALA A 243 33.95 10.80 1.67
N GLU A 244 34.39 11.27 2.84
CA GLU A 244 35.77 11.08 3.31
C GLU A 244 35.92 9.67 3.91
N GLU A 245 36.95 8.98 3.43
CA GLU A 245 37.29 7.61 3.87
C GLU A 245 37.71 7.65 5.35
N GLY A 246 36.87 7.13 6.24
CA GLY A 246 37.23 6.86 7.64
C GLY A 246 36.11 7.01 8.68
N GLU A 247 35.21 7.94 8.56
CA GLU A 247 34.05 8.10 9.45
C GLU A 247 32.78 8.35 8.62
N SER A 248 32.03 7.30 8.36
CA SER A 248 30.76 7.41 7.65
C SER A 248 29.65 7.80 8.64
N THR A 249 29.57 9.08 8.99
CA THR A 249 28.40 9.60 9.70
C THR A 249 27.18 9.47 8.81
N THR A 250 26.16 8.75 9.26
CA THR A 250 24.91 8.57 8.51
C THR A 250 23.93 9.70 8.82
N LEU A 251 22.95 9.92 7.90
CA LEU A 251 21.85 10.86 8.13
C LEU A 251 21.11 10.59 9.44
N MET A 252 20.95 9.31 9.81
CA MET A 252 20.31 8.90 11.06
C MET A 252 21.00 9.47 12.29
N GLN A 253 22.33 9.57 12.29
CA GLN A 253 23.11 10.09 13.43
C GLN A 253 23.04 11.62 13.57
N MET A 254 22.56 12.31 12.52
CA MET A 254 22.40 13.78 12.52
C MET A 254 21.01 14.25 12.91
N ILE A 255 20.03 13.35 12.92
CA ILE A 255 18.66 13.68 13.29
C ILE A 255 18.58 13.73 14.81
N GLU A 256 18.15 14.88 15.32
CA GLU A 256 17.88 15.09 16.75
C GLU A 256 16.63 14.33 17.20
N ASP A 257 16.69 13.77 18.41
CA ASP A 257 15.54 13.14 19.06
C ASP A 257 14.72 14.25 19.76
N GLU A 258 13.62 14.67 19.13
CA GLU A 258 12.72 15.71 19.62
C GLU A 258 12.03 15.32 20.95
N ASP A 259 11.90 14.04 21.26
CA ASP A 259 11.29 13.55 22.50
C ASP A 259 12.28 13.51 23.68
N SER A 260 13.56 13.70 23.44
CA SER A 260 14.59 13.67 24.43
C SER A 260 14.73 15.04 25.11
N THR A 261 14.40 15.10 26.41
CA THR A 261 14.61 16.32 27.21
C THR A 261 16.11 16.57 27.42
N SER A 262 16.55 17.80 27.26
CA SER A 262 17.94 18.15 27.50
C SER A 262 18.33 17.90 28.98
N PRO A 263 19.59 17.58 29.29
CA PRO A 263 20.05 17.45 30.69
C PRO A 263 19.74 18.71 31.52
N GLU A 264 19.80 19.89 30.90
CA GLU A 264 19.50 21.17 31.52
C GLU A 264 18.02 21.29 31.86
N GLU A 265 17.12 20.95 30.92
CA GLU A 265 15.66 20.90 31.19
C GLU A 265 15.31 19.88 32.27
N THR A 266 15.97 18.72 32.25
CA THR A 266 15.75 17.69 33.27
C THR A 266 16.18 18.19 34.64
N ALA A 267 17.36 18.82 34.76
CA ALA A 267 17.83 19.41 35.99
C ALA A 267 16.91 20.55 36.48
N MET A 268 16.45 21.39 35.55
CA MET A 268 15.53 22.47 35.85
C MET A 268 14.18 21.95 36.38
N ASN A 269 13.61 20.93 35.74
CA ASN A 269 12.36 20.30 36.17
C ASN A 269 12.50 19.64 37.54
N LEU A 270 13.62 18.99 37.84
CA LEU A 270 13.89 18.44 39.17
C LEU A 270 14.01 19.51 40.23
N PHE A 271 14.71 20.61 39.93
CA PHE A 271 14.83 21.74 40.84
C PHE A 271 13.45 22.40 41.09
N LEU A 272 12.65 22.60 40.07
CA LEU A 272 11.31 23.12 40.13
C LEU A 272 10.41 22.21 41.00
N GLY A 273 10.45 20.90 40.73
CA GLY A 273 9.70 19.92 41.53
C GLY A 273 10.04 19.94 43.01
N SER A 274 11.35 19.99 43.36
CA SER A 274 11.78 20.08 44.76
C SER A 274 11.36 21.41 45.43
N SER A 275 11.49 22.52 44.71
CA SER A 275 11.06 23.85 45.22
C SER A 275 9.56 23.92 45.44
N ILE A 276 8.76 23.39 44.53
CA ILE A 276 7.29 23.30 44.69
C ILE A 276 6.95 22.41 45.89
N ASP A 277 7.60 21.28 46.04
CA ASP A 277 7.33 20.34 47.14
C ASP A 277 7.64 20.97 48.54
N ASP A 278 8.70 21.76 48.62
CA ASP A 278 9.06 22.48 49.85
C ASP A 278 8.04 23.60 50.16
N ILE A 279 7.63 24.39 49.18
CA ILE A 279 6.57 25.42 49.35
C ILE A 279 5.25 24.77 49.76
N LEU A 280 4.87 23.64 49.18
CA LEU A 280 3.67 22.91 49.53
C LEU A 280 3.70 22.38 50.98
N LYS A 281 4.88 21.96 51.47
CA LYS A 281 5.08 21.51 52.86
C LYS A 281 4.94 22.66 53.87
N ASP A 282 5.48 23.83 53.52
CA ASP A 282 5.54 24.99 54.44
C ASP A 282 4.19 25.72 54.56
N ILE A 283 3.39 25.78 53.49
CA ILE A 283 2.19 26.62 53.44
C ILE A 283 0.92 25.82 53.65
N LEU A 284 0.85 24.57 53.19
CA LEU A 284 -0.35 23.78 53.22
C LEU A 284 -0.36 22.77 54.38
N THR A 285 -1.53 22.56 54.96
CA THR A 285 -1.75 21.45 55.89
C THR A 285 -1.62 20.10 55.17
N GLU A 286 -1.32 19.02 55.87
CA GLU A 286 -1.16 17.71 55.28
C GLU A 286 -2.35 17.30 54.38
N LYS A 287 -3.59 17.62 54.81
CA LYS A 287 -4.78 17.31 54.03
C LYS A 287 -4.88 18.14 52.75
N GLU A 288 -4.61 19.44 52.85
CA GLU A 288 -4.62 20.35 51.69
C GLU A 288 -3.53 19.94 50.66
N ARG A 289 -2.32 19.64 51.19
CA ARG A 289 -1.18 19.19 50.36
C ARG A 289 -1.52 17.90 49.61
N TYR A 290 -2.06 16.90 50.30
CA TYR A 290 -2.45 15.63 49.67
C TYR A 290 -3.49 15.83 48.56
N VAL A 291 -4.52 16.67 48.82
CA VAL A 291 -5.54 16.98 47.82
C VAL A 291 -4.91 17.63 46.58
N ILE A 292 -4.01 18.61 46.74
CA ILE A 292 -3.35 19.29 45.64
C ILE A 292 -2.42 18.32 44.84
N ILE A 293 -1.57 17.58 45.54
CA ILE A 293 -0.65 16.61 44.89
C ILE A 293 -1.43 15.60 44.03
N ARG A 294 -2.47 15.00 44.57
CA ARG A 294 -3.25 13.99 43.86
C ARG A 294 -4.16 14.58 42.76
N ARG A 295 -4.64 15.81 42.95
CA ARG A 295 -5.51 16.48 41.98
C ARG A 295 -4.76 16.96 40.77
N TYR A 296 -3.54 17.43 40.93
CA TYR A 296 -2.68 17.96 39.86
C TYR A 296 -1.60 16.99 39.41
N ASN A 297 -1.62 15.74 39.90
CA ASN A 297 -0.69 14.68 39.56
C ASN A 297 0.79 15.07 39.78
N LEU A 298 1.08 15.75 40.87
CA LEU A 298 2.46 16.16 41.17
C LEU A 298 3.34 14.99 41.65
N ASP A 299 2.75 13.85 42.00
CA ASP A 299 3.42 12.61 42.40
C ASP A 299 3.51 11.56 41.28
N GLY A 300 3.04 11.86 40.08
CA GLY A 300 3.08 10.94 38.91
C GLY A 300 2.12 9.75 39.03
N ASN A 301 1.29 9.63 40.07
CA ASN A 301 0.38 8.49 40.30
C ASN A 301 -1.01 8.63 39.63
N GLY A 302 -1.16 9.57 38.73
CA GLY A 302 -2.41 9.86 38.03
C GLY A 302 -3.32 10.86 38.75
N VAL A 303 -4.20 11.53 38.01
CA VAL A 303 -5.11 12.56 38.47
C VAL A 303 -6.28 11.93 39.25
N ALA A 304 -6.44 12.28 40.52
CA ALA A 304 -7.57 11.84 41.33
C ALA A 304 -8.81 12.74 41.14
N THR A 305 -9.99 12.14 41.09
CA THR A 305 -11.27 12.87 41.05
C THR A 305 -11.65 13.38 42.45
N LEU A 306 -12.44 14.47 42.50
CA LEU A 306 -12.94 15.00 43.79
C LEU A 306 -13.75 13.95 44.54
N GLN A 307 -14.34 12.98 43.88
CA GLN A 307 -15.14 11.93 44.48
C GLN A 307 -14.25 10.85 45.11
N GLU A 308 -13.17 10.46 44.49
CA GLU A 308 -12.17 9.53 45.04
C GLU A 308 -11.48 10.11 46.26
N LEU A 309 -11.07 11.37 46.18
CA LEU A 309 -10.51 12.10 47.32
C LEU A 309 -11.53 12.24 48.48
N GLY A 310 -12.81 12.45 48.14
CA GLY A 310 -13.89 12.46 49.12
C GLY A 310 -14.05 11.13 49.85
N THR A 311 -13.99 10.02 49.09
CA THR A 311 -14.04 8.67 49.65
C THR A 311 -12.83 8.39 50.54
N TYR A 312 -11.63 8.80 50.13
CA TYR A 312 -10.38 8.59 50.86
C TYR A 312 -10.39 9.32 52.23
N PHE A 313 -10.88 10.55 52.27
CA PHE A 313 -10.96 11.35 53.50
C PHE A 313 -12.27 11.22 54.28
N ASN A 314 -13.23 10.42 53.83
CA ASN A 314 -14.60 10.35 54.37
C ASN A 314 -15.30 11.71 54.38
N LEU A 315 -15.15 12.51 53.32
CA LEU A 315 -15.71 13.83 53.13
C LEU A 315 -16.60 13.89 51.89
N THR A 316 -17.51 14.85 51.86
CA THR A 316 -18.32 15.09 50.67
C THR A 316 -17.48 15.70 49.55
N ARG A 317 -17.84 15.43 48.28
CA ARG A 317 -17.21 16.03 47.10
C ARG A 317 -17.07 17.55 47.18
N GLU A 318 -18.12 18.22 47.66
CA GLU A 318 -18.12 19.68 47.82
C GLU A 318 -17.13 20.15 48.91
N ARG A 319 -16.96 19.38 49.99
CA ARG A 319 -15.97 19.68 51.00
C ARG A 319 -14.54 19.59 50.49
N ILE A 320 -14.22 18.59 49.62
CA ILE A 320 -12.92 18.49 48.98
C ILE A 320 -12.70 19.67 48.04
N ARG A 321 -13.72 20.09 47.27
CA ARG A 321 -13.64 21.28 46.41
C ARG A 321 -13.34 22.56 47.21
N GLN A 322 -13.95 22.72 48.41
CA GLN A 322 -13.64 23.84 49.28
C GLN A 322 -12.19 23.80 49.78
N ILE A 323 -11.68 22.63 50.15
CA ILE A 323 -10.29 22.44 50.56
C ILE A 323 -9.34 22.81 49.43
N GLU A 324 -9.62 22.34 48.20
CA GLU A 324 -8.85 22.68 46.97
C GLU A 324 -8.79 24.20 46.76
N LEU A 325 -9.95 24.89 46.80
CA LEU A 325 -10.02 26.34 46.62
C LEU A 325 -9.27 27.11 47.72
N CYS A 326 -9.39 26.66 49.00
CA CYS A 326 -8.62 27.25 50.07
C CYS A 326 -7.12 27.08 49.94
N ALA A 327 -6.68 25.88 49.49
CA ALA A 327 -5.28 25.60 49.27
C ALA A 327 -4.72 26.47 48.13
N ILE A 328 -5.42 26.56 47.00
CA ILE A 328 -5.04 27.43 45.88
C ILE A 328 -4.96 28.90 46.30
N ALA A 329 -5.93 29.38 47.06
CA ALA A 329 -5.92 30.77 47.54
C ALA A 329 -4.74 31.07 48.48
N LYS A 330 -4.30 30.08 49.29
CA LYS A 330 -3.08 30.20 50.10
C LYS A 330 -1.82 30.28 49.24
N LEU A 331 -1.71 29.40 48.24
CA LEU A 331 -0.57 29.38 47.33
C LEU A 331 -0.46 30.65 46.49
N GLN A 332 -1.58 31.19 46.01
CA GLN A 332 -1.61 32.45 45.26
C GLN A 332 -1.13 33.68 46.06
N LYS A 333 -1.26 33.64 47.37
CA LYS A 333 -0.81 34.71 48.26
C LYS A 333 0.63 34.56 48.70
N CYS A 334 1.27 33.46 48.38
CA CYS A 334 2.65 33.18 48.76
C CYS A 334 3.64 33.93 47.84
N PRO A 335 4.52 34.77 48.42
CA PRO A 335 5.50 35.53 47.65
C PRO A 335 6.55 34.62 46.98
N GLU A 336 6.83 33.46 47.55
CA GLU A 336 7.79 32.49 46.99
C GLU A 336 7.21 31.81 45.75
N MET A 337 5.95 31.47 45.74
CA MET A 337 5.25 30.93 44.55
C MET A 337 5.16 31.98 43.44
N GLN A 338 4.98 33.26 43.78
CA GLN A 338 5.01 34.35 42.79
C GLN A 338 6.41 34.51 42.16
N LYS A 339 7.47 34.48 42.94
CA LYS A 339 8.84 34.51 42.42
C LYS A 339 9.15 33.33 41.52
N LEU A 340 8.70 32.11 41.86
CA LEU A 340 8.85 30.95 40.97
C LEU A 340 8.08 31.14 39.67
N LYS A 341 6.86 31.66 39.75
CA LYS A 341 6.07 31.96 38.57
C LYS A 341 6.79 32.94 37.64
N ASP A 342 7.28 34.06 38.19
CA ASP A 342 7.97 35.11 37.41
C ASP A 342 9.30 34.57 36.82
N ALA A 343 10.00 33.66 37.51
CA ALA A 343 11.23 33.04 37.02
C ALA A 343 11.03 32.03 35.88
N PHE A 344 9.86 31.41 35.74
CA PHE A 344 9.61 30.31 34.82
C PHE A 344 8.54 30.56 33.74
N LEU A 345 7.79 31.67 33.82
CA LEU A 345 6.74 32.01 32.86
C LEU A 345 7.03 33.28 32.03
N ASP A 346 8.12 34.01 32.31
CA ASP A 346 8.55 35.19 31.57
C ASP A 346 9.64 34.84 30.54
N GLU A 347 9.84 33.55 30.20
CA GLU A 347 10.53 33.09 28.98
C GLU A 347 9.47 32.67 27.94
#